data_127b60c8f5c0a0cd061592e358de4bd1
#
_entry.id   127b60c8f5c0a0cd061592e358de4bd1
#
_cell.length_a   1.000
_cell.length_b   1.000
_cell.length_c   1.000
_cell.angle_alpha   90.00
_cell.angle_beta   90.00
_cell.angle_gamma   90.00
#
_symmetry.space_group_name_H-M   'P 1'
#
loop_
_entity.id
_entity.type
_entity.pdbx_description
1 polymer ?
#
loop_
_entity_poly.entity_id
_entity_poly.type
_entity_poly.pdbx_seq_one_letter_code
_entity_poly.pdbx_strand_id
1 'polypeptide(L)'
;MPRVWDSRLDALGVRVVTPAGAQVHLVEARWLDASQAGDKFHIFVRVQDANGQPQRDQEFRVRFTTETAETRIERTKGPGLDDFFGNFAMFPGLSYAVDIPSATSEQVTGLVRGAPGNPAANSSFFLVFQRGAPVEPPRPDDGPPTLDETTRRRLVALLDQAQAEIDAARALLEGNP
;
A
#
# COMPACT_ATOMS: atom_id res chain seq x y z
N MET A 1 9.91 13.63 3.63
CA MET A 1 8.81 13.37 2.66
C MET A 1 7.58 12.93 3.43
N PRO A 2 6.38 13.42 3.12
CA PRO A 2 5.15 12.91 3.74
C PRO A 2 4.96 11.44 3.38
N ARG A 3 4.39 10.67 4.33
CA ARG A 3 4.02 9.27 4.14
C ARG A 3 2.86 9.17 3.16
N VAL A 4 2.94 8.29 2.17
CA VAL A 4 1.79 7.92 1.34
C VAL A 4 0.91 6.94 2.13
N TRP A 5 -0.31 7.35 2.47
CA TRP A 5 -1.23 6.59 3.30
C TRP A 5 -2.60 6.44 2.62
N ASP A 6 -3.04 5.22 2.44
CA ASP A 6 -4.39 4.93 1.93
C ASP A 6 -5.40 5.06 3.08
N SER A 7 -6.34 5.99 2.98
CA SER A 7 -7.33 6.25 4.03
C SER A 7 -8.22 5.04 4.39
N ARG A 8 -8.34 4.06 3.49
CA ARG A 8 -9.07 2.80 3.77
C ARG A 8 -8.41 1.99 4.89
N LEU A 9 -7.11 2.17 5.11
CA LEU A 9 -6.37 1.53 6.19
C LEU A 9 -6.87 1.94 7.58
N ASP A 10 -7.30 3.20 7.73
CA ASP A 10 -7.87 3.69 8.98
C ASP A 10 -9.17 2.98 9.33
N ALA A 11 -10.04 2.77 8.34
CA ALA A 11 -11.29 2.03 8.50
C ALA A 11 -11.06 0.54 8.83
N LEU A 12 -9.92 -0.04 8.42
CA LEU A 12 -9.51 -1.40 8.76
C LEU A 12 -8.82 -1.50 10.13
N GLY A 13 -8.59 -0.38 10.81
CA GLY A 13 -7.90 -0.37 12.09
C GLY A 13 -6.37 -0.51 12.00
N VAL A 14 -5.80 -0.37 10.80
CA VAL A 14 -4.35 -0.40 10.61
C VAL A 14 -3.71 0.81 11.30
N ARG A 15 -2.60 0.59 11.99
CA ARG A 15 -1.86 1.63 12.73
C ARG A 15 -0.36 1.49 12.51
N VAL A 16 0.34 2.60 12.65
CA VAL A 16 1.81 2.64 12.67
C VAL A 16 2.26 2.94 14.09
N VAL A 17 3.12 2.10 14.62
CA VAL A 17 3.79 2.30 15.92
C VAL A 17 5.22 2.71 15.64
N THR A 18 5.61 3.89 16.11
CA THR A 18 6.95 4.44 15.94
C THR A 18 7.71 4.30 17.25
N PRO A 19 8.71 3.40 17.36
CA PRO A 19 9.55 3.31 18.54
C PRO A 19 10.51 4.48 18.63
N ALA A 20 10.98 4.78 19.84
CA ALA A 20 12.02 5.79 20.03
C ALA A 20 13.29 5.38 19.27
N GLY A 21 13.88 6.33 18.54
CA GLY A 21 15.10 6.11 17.75
C GLY A 21 14.88 5.23 16.51
N ALA A 22 13.68 5.21 15.95
CA ALA A 22 13.42 4.49 14.70
C ALA A 22 14.41 4.93 13.60
N GLN A 23 15.02 3.97 12.94
CA GLN A 23 15.98 4.13 11.84
C GLN A 23 15.39 3.67 10.50
N VAL A 24 14.27 2.95 10.54
CA VAL A 24 13.53 2.51 9.37
C VAL A 24 12.09 2.97 9.53
N HIS A 25 11.60 3.67 8.53
CA HIS A 25 10.29 4.31 8.54
C HIS A 25 9.40 3.77 7.44
N LEU A 26 8.11 3.64 7.72
CA LEU A 26 7.11 3.37 6.70
C LEU A 26 6.90 4.63 5.87
N VAL A 27 7.19 4.56 4.58
CA VAL A 27 7.02 5.69 3.64
C VAL A 27 5.76 5.56 2.81
N GLU A 28 5.24 4.35 2.65
CA GLU A 28 4.02 4.09 1.89
C GLU A 28 3.27 2.90 2.46
N ALA A 29 1.95 3.02 2.58
CA ALA A 29 1.04 1.93 2.86
C ALA A 29 -0.23 2.05 2.02
N ARG A 30 -0.59 0.97 1.32
CA ARG A 30 -1.82 0.86 0.53
C ARG A 30 -2.57 -0.40 0.87
N TRP A 31 -3.88 -0.32 0.78
CA TRP A 31 -4.76 -1.47 0.71
C TRP A 31 -5.06 -1.75 -0.76
N LEU A 32 -4.96 -3.00 -1.18
CA LEU A 32 -5.23 -3.45 -2.53
C LEU A 32 -6.45 -4.37 -2.52
N ASP A 33 -7.44 -4.07 -3.34
CA ASP A 33 -8.57 -4.95 -3.57
C ASP A 33 -8.17 -6.17 -4.43
N ALA A 34 -9.10 -7.09 -4.65
CA ALA A 34 -8.87 -8.31 -5.41
C ALA A 34 -8.37 -8.03 -6.84
N SER A 35 -8.89 -6.99 -7.49
CA SER A 35 -8.49 -6.63 -8.86
C SER A 35 -7.06 -6.10 -8.92
N GLN A 36 -6.67 -5.28 -7.95
CA GLN A 36 -5.33 -4.71 -7.83
C GLN A 36 -4.28 -5.75 -7.38
N ALA A 37 -4.70 -6.70 -6.55
CA ALA A 37 -3.83 -7.74 -6.00
C ALA A 37 -3.77 -9.02 -6.86
N GLY A 38 -4.54 -9.12 -7.96
CA GLY A 38 -4.65 -10.33 -8.77
C GLY A 38 -5.19 -11.51 -7.96
N ASP A 39 -6.29 -11.29 -7.23
CA ASP A 39 -6.95 -12.24 -6.32
C ASP A 39 -6.06 -12.78 -5.18
N LYS A 40 -4.92 -12.14 -4.92
CA LYS A 40 -4.01 -12.50 -3.83
C LYS A 40 -4.51 -11.89 -2.51
N PHE A 41 -4.08 -12.52 -1.43
CA PHE A 41 -4.32 -12.07 -0.05
C PHE A 41 -2.98 -12.02 0.70
N HIS A 42 -2.13 -11.11 0.26
CA HIS A 42 -0.74 -11.02 0.70
C HIS A 42 -0.43 -9.68 1.38
N ILE A 43 0.56 -9.71 2.24
CA ILE A 43 1.31 -8.53 2.65
C ILE A 43 2.54 -8.47 1.75
N PHE A 44 2.59 -7.45 0.89
CA PHE A 44 3.76 -7.16 0.06
C PHE A 44 4.63 -6.13 0.77
N VAL A 45 5.91 -6.42 0.91
CA VAL A 45 6.86 -5.53 1.60
C VAL A 45 8.02 -5.20 0.69
N ARG A 46 8.31 -3.91 0.54
CA ARG A 46 9.53 -3.39 -0.09
C ARG A 46 10.34 -2.68 0.97
N VAL A 47 11.66 -2.86 0.94
CA VAL A 47 12.60 -2.10 1.76
C VAL A 47 13.48 -1.26 0.84
N GLN A 48 13.63 0.01 1.17
CA GLN A 48 14.45 0.97 0.44
C GLN A 48 15.61 1.46 1.30
N ASP A 49 16.70 1.85 0.65
CA ASP A 49 17.79 2.59 1.31
C ASP A 49 17.38 4.06 1.59
N ALA A 50 18.33 4.85 2.11
CA ALA A 50 18.09 6.26 2.41
C ALA A 50 17.80 7.13 1.17
N ASN A 51 18.16 6.67 -0.02
CA ASN A 51 17.94 7.35 -1.28
C ASN A 51 16.64 6.90 -1.98
N GLY A 52 15.86 6.02 -1.35
CA GLY A 52 14.64 5.47 -1.91
C GLY A 52 14.87 4.34 -2.92
N GLN A 53 16.09 3.80 -3.01
CA GLN A 53 16.39 2.69 -3.92
C GLN A 53 15.98 1.36 -3.30
N PRO A 54 15.18 0.53 -4.01
CA PRO A 54 14.73 -0.76 -3.48
C PRO A 54 15.91 -1.71 -3.27
N GLN A 55 15.86 -2.46 -2.17
CA GLN A 55 16.89 -3.38 -1.74
C GLN A 55 16.37 -4.82 -1.78
N ARG A 56 17.17 -5.74 -2.36
CA ARG A 56 16.91 -7.19 -2.31
C ARG A 56 17.43 -7.80 -1.02
N ASP A 57 16.99 -9.01 -0.72
CA ASP A 57 17.46 -9.83 0.41
C ASP A 57 17.32 -9.16 1.77
N GLN A 58 16.45 -8.13 1.87
CA GLN A 58 16.15 -7.49 3.13
C GLN A 58 15.12 -8.30 3.89
N GLU A 59 15.43 -8.64 5.13
CA GLU A 59 14.50 -9.32 6.01
C GLU A 59 13.38 -8.38 6.45
N PHE A 60 12.16 -8.90 6.42
CA PHE A 60 11.03 -8.32 7.14
C PHE A 60 10.38 -9.38 8.00
N ARG A 61 9.86 -8.95 9.13
CA ARG A 61 9.25 -9.81 10.12
C ARG A 61 7.76 -9.63 10.11
N VAL A 62 7.03 -10.75 10.02
CA VAL A 62 5.59 -10.81 10.18
C VAL A 62 5.30 -11.50 11.52
N ARG A 63 4.62 -10.79 12.40
CA ARG A 63 4.15 -11.32 13.69
C ARG A 63 2.66 -11.55 13.64
N PHE A 64 2.24 -12.68 14.11
CA PHE A 64 0.83 -12.97 14.36
C PHE A 64 0.44 -12.28 15.66
N THR A 65 -0.57 -11.43 15.63
CA THR A 65 -1.03 -10.67 16.81
C THR A 65 -2.17 -11.38 17.54
N THR A 66 -2.50 -12.60 17.14
CA THR A 66 -3.42 -13.52 17.81
C THR A 66 -2.67 -14.35 18.86
N GLU A 67 -3.38 -15.17 19.62
CA GLU A 67 -2.90 -15.89 20.82
C GLU A 67 -1.60 -16.68 20.67
N THR A 68 -1.21 -17.08 19.47
CA THR A 68 -0.02 -17.90 19.22
C THR A 68 1.29 -17.12 19.16
N ALA A 69 1.27 -15.80 19.05
CA ALA A 69 2.43 -14.91 18.93
C ALA A 69 3.53 -15.43 17.98
N GLU A 70 3.14 -16.18 16.95
CA GLU A 70 4.07 -16.76 15.99
C GLU A 70 4.74 -15.65 15.16
N THR A 71 5.99 -15.88 14.80
CA THR A 71 6.80 -14.94 14.00
C THR A 71 7.35 -15.64 12.79
N ARG A 72 7.27 -14.98 11.63
CA ARG A 72 7.89 -15.40 10.36
C ARG A 72 8.85 -14.32 9.89
N ILE A 73 9.97 -14.76 9.35
CA ILE A 73 10.94 -13.90 8.67
C ILE A 73 10.88 -14.24 7.18
N GLU A 74 10.63 -13.22 6.39
CA GLU A 74 10.60 -13.28 4.94
C GLU A 74 11.65 -12.32 4.37
N ARG A 75 11.91 -12.41 3.06
CA ARG A 75 12.92 -11.57 2.39
C ARG A 75 12.38 -10.89 1.15
N THR A 76 12.87 -9.68 0.89
CA THR A 76 12.63 -9.00 -0.39
C THR A 76 13.41 -9.70 -1.50
N LYS A 77 12.80 -9.77 -2.69
CA LYS A 77 13.36 -10.44 -3.87
C LYS A 77 14.15 -9.44 -4.73
N GLY A 78 14.85 -9.94 -5.73
CA GLY A 78 15.61 -9.13 -6.69
C GLY A 78 14.76 -8.64 -7.87
N PRO A 79 15.38 -7.89 -8.80
CA PRO A 79 14.72 -7.43 -10.02
C PRO A 79 14.24 -8.62 -10.87
N GLY A 80 13.07 -8.47 -11.49
CA GLY A 80 12.44 -9.54 -12.28
C GLY A 80 11.76 -10.64 -11.45
N LEU A 81 11.84 -10.56 -10.13
CA LEU A 81 11.17 -11.43 -9.17
C LEU A 81 10.32 -10.56 -8.24
N ASP A 82 9.11 -10.24 -8.65
CA ASP A 82 8.17 -9.39 -7.89
C ASP A 82 8.69 -7.95 -7.59
N ASP A 83 9.48 -7.34 -8.48
CA ASP A 83 9.94 -5.94 -8.39
C ASP A 83 10.50 -5.54 -7.01
N PHE A 84 11.39 -6.35 -6.46
CA PHE A 84 11.97 -6.18 -5.12
C PHE A 84 11.01 -6.35 -3.94
N PHE A 85 9.82 -6.88 -4.14
CA PHE A 85 8.94 -7.22 -3.04
C PHE A 85 9.29 -8.57 -2.41
N GLY A 86 9.17 -8.62 -1.08
CA GLY A 86 8.84 -9.85 -0.38
C GLY A 86 7.33 -9.95 -0.23
N ASN A 87 6.82 -11.14 -0.01
CA ASN A 87 5.40 -11.37 0.18
C ASN A 87 5.14 -12.42 1.26
N PHE A 88 4.07 -12.23 2.00
CA PHE A 88 3.56 -13.17 2.99
C PHE A 88 2.05 -13.37 2.78
N ALA A 89 1.60 -14.63 2.67
CA ALA A 89 0.17 -14.94 2.50
C ALA A 89 -0.56 -14.82 3.84
N MET A 90 -1.66 -14.07 3.86
CA MET A 90 -2.50 -13.91 5.05
C MET A 90 -3.54 -15.03 5.12
N PHE A 91 -3.76 -15.55 6.32
CA PHE A 91 -4.81 -16.52 6.62
C PHE A 91 -6.06 -15.83 7.17
N PRO A 92 -7.26 -16.34 6.87
CA PRO A 92 -8.51 -15.78 7.39
C PRO A 92 -8.53 -15.80 8.93
N GLY A 93 -9.09 -14.75 9.53
CA GLY A 93 -9.29 -14.65 10.97
C GLY A 93 -8.03 -14.33 11.79
N LEU A 94 -6.88 -14.16 11.13
CA LEU A 94 -5.64 -13.77 11.78
C LEU A 94 -5.32 -12.30 11.53
N SER A 95 -4.67 -11.69 12.51
CA SER A 95 -4.16 -10.32 12.44
C SER A 95 -2.65 -10.33 12.51
N TYR A 96 -2.02 -9.38 11.81
CA TYR A 96 -0.58 -9.34 11.64
C TYR A 96 0.00 -7.97 11.98
N ALA A 97 1.28 -8.01 12.37
CA ALA A 97 2.13 -6.83 12.46
C ALA A 97 3.41 -7.06 11.66
N VAL A 98 3.90 -6.01 11.00
CA VAL A 98 5.09 -6.06 10.14
C VAL A 98 6.09 -5.00 10.55
N ASP A 99 7.37 -5.39 10.63
CA ASP A 99 8.50 -4.50 10.86
C ASP A 99 9.78 -5.03 10.18
N ILE A 100 10.85 -4.24 10.22
CA ILE A 100 12.17 -4.59 9.66
C ILE A 100 13.11 -4.93 10.81
N PRO A 101 13.47 -6.22 11.03
CA PRO A 101 14.19 -6.66 12.23
C PRO A 101 15.66 -6.24 12.28
N SER A 102 16.25 -5.86 11.16
CA SER A 102 17.68 -5.51 11.07
C SER A 102 18.04 -4.15 11.67
N ALA A 103 17.05 -3.37 12.12
CA ALA A 103 17.23 -2.05 12.77
C ALA A 103 15.99 -1.71 13.62
N THR A 104 16.07 -0.66 14.43
CA THR A 104 14.89 -0.11 15.09
C THR A 104 13.95 0.46 14.02
N SER A 105 12.80 -0.18 13.86
CA SER A 105 11.85 0.08 12.76
C SER A 105 10.49 0.48 13.27
N GLU A 106 9.81 1.35 12.53
CA GLU A 106 8.36 1.46 12.65
C GLU A 106 7.71 0.10 12.39
N GLN A 107 6.59 -0.12 13.04
CA GLN A 107 5.78 -1.32 12.92
C GLN A 107 4.40 -0.96 12.40
N VAL A 108 3.94 -1.68 11.37
CA VAL A 108 2.55 -1.62 10.91
C VAL A 108 1.77 -2.73 11.60
N THR A 109 0.67 -2.39 12.25
CA THR A 109 -0.17 -3.33 13.02
C THR A 109 -1.61 -3.31 12.51
N GLY A 110 -2.41 -4.31 12.89
CA GLY A 110 -3.81 -4.39 12.51
C GLY A 110 -4.04 -4.84 11.06
N LEU A 111 -3.05 -5.49 10.45
CA LEU A 111 -3.20 -6.03 9.10
C LEU A 111 -4.06 -7.30 9.17
N VAL A 112 -5.25 -7.26 8.60
CA VAL A 112 -6.19 -8.38 8.55
C VAL A 112 -6.68 -8.57 7.11
N ARG A 113 -6.86 -9.83 6.71
CA ARG A 113 -7.49 -10.13 5.42
C ARG A 113 -8.93 -9.64 5.42
N GLY A 114 -9.35 -8.97 4.37
CA GLY A 114 -10.72 -8.48 4.19
C GLY A 114 -10.78 -7.04 3.69
N ALA A 115 -11.99 -6.54 3.55
CA ALA A 115 -12.30 -5.16 3.20
C ALA A 115 -13.18 -4.53 4.31
N PRO A 116 -13.25 -3.19 4.40
CA PRO A 116 -14.18 -2.54 5.29
C PRO A 116 -15.60 -3.07 5.09
N GLY A 117 -16.19 -3.63 6.14
CA GLY A 117 -17.53 -4.25 6.10
C GLY A 117 -17.63 -5.62 5.42
N ASN A 118 -16.54 -6.18 4.88
CA ASN A 118 -16.51 -7.51 4.27
C ASN A 118 -15.21 -8.28 4.63
N PRO A 119 -15.15 -9.00 5.75
CA PRO A 119 -13.97 -9.73 6.18
C PRO A 119 -13.61 -10.93 5.28
N ALA A 120 -14.52 -11.38 4.43
CA ALA A 120 -14.28 -12.48 3.49
C ALA A 120 -13.66 -12.02 2.16
N ALA A 121 -13.61 -10.71 1.90
CA ALA A 121 -13.05 -10.20 0.66
C ALA A 121 -11.56 -10.55 0.52
N ASN A 122 -11.14 -10.83 -0.71
CA ASN A 122 -9.72 -10.92 -1.01
C ASN A 122 -9.13 -9.51 -1.05
N SER A 123 -8.09 -9.32 -0.28
CA SER A 123 -7.38 -8.04 -0.21
C SER A 123 -5.93 -8.27 0.13
N SER A 124 -5.09 -7.34 -0.24
CA SER A 124 -3.67 -7.35 0.07
C SER A 124 -3.24 -6.00 0.63
N PHE A 125 -2.07 -5.98 1.24
CA PHE A 125 -1.41 -4.77 1.70
C PHE A 125 -0.09 -4.59 0.95
N PHE A 126 0.23 -3.36 0.67
CA PHE A 126 1.47 -2.95 0.05
C PHE A 126 2.17 -1.97 1.00
N LEU A 127 3.34 -2.36 1.50
CA LEU A 127 4.10 -1.60 2.49
C LEU A 127 5.49 -1.30 1.96
N VAL A 128 5.91 -0.05 2.04
CA VAL A 128 7.28 0.36 1.69
C VAL A 128 7.93 0.96 2.93
N PHE A 129 9.03 0.34 3.35
CA PHE A 129 9.88 0.82 4.43
C PHE A 129 11.15 1.43 3.85
N GLN A 130 11.59 2.55 4.41
CA GLN A 130 12.82 3.24 4.00
C GLN A 130 13.75 3.42 5.19
N ARG A 131 15.04 3.20 4.97
CA ARG A 131 16.10 3.50 5.93
C ARG A 131 16.41 4.99 5.90
N GLY A 132 16.69 5.59 7.06
CA GLY A 132 17.14 6.99 7.16
C GLY A 132 16.22 7.88 7.98
N ALA A 133 16.15 9.18 7.62
CA ALA A 133 15.45 10.19 8.40
C ALA A 133 13.94 9.88 8.54
N PRO A 134 13.33 10.27 9.68
CA PRO A 134 11.90 10.08 9.90
C PRO A 134 11.06 10.71 8.79
N VAL A 135 10.06 9.97 8.35
CA VAL A 135 9.02 10.49 7.47
C VAL A 135 8.01 11.20 8.35
N GLU A 136 7.76 12.47 8.08
CA GLU A 136 6.70 13.21 8.75
C GLU A 136 5.36 12.52 8.47
N PRO A 137 4.57 12.15 9.50
CA PRO A 137 3.25 11.58 9.25
C PRO A 137 2.40 12.55 8.43
N PRO A 138 1.47 12.08 7.59
CA PRO A 138 0.57 12.97 6.87
C PRO A 138 -0.13 13.88 7.88
N ARG A 139 -0.08 15.19 7.64
CA ARG A 139 -0.79 16.13 8.48
C ARG A 139 -2.28 15.93 8.27
N PRO A 140 -3.10 16.01 9.32
CA PRO A 140 -4.55 15.92 9.19
C PRO A 140 -5.14 16.94 8.20
N ASP A 141 -4.43 18.03 7.96
CA ASP A 141 -4.82 19.11 7.05
C ASP A 141 -4.24 19.00 5.64
N ASP A 142 -3.42 18.00 5.35
CA ASP A 142 -3.05 17.68 3.98
C ASP A 142 -4.29 17.06 3.31
N GLY A 143 -5.21 17.95 2.89
CA GLY A 143 -6.34 17.59 2.02
C GLY A 143 -5.84 16.78 0.81
N PRO A 144 -6.73 16.14 0.05
CA PRO A 144 -6.34 15.38 -1.12
C PRO A 144 -5.35 16.22 -1.94
N PRO A 145 -4.26 15.64 -2.46
CA PRO A 145 -3.22 16.39 -3.15
C PRO A 145 -3.89 17.31 -4.16
N THR A 146 -3.77 18.61 -3.95
CA THR A 146 -4.28 19.59 -4.89
C THR A 146 -3.46 19.41 -6.16
N LEU A 147 -4.09 18.83 -7.15
CA LEU A 147 -3.50 18.74 -8.48
C LEU A 147 -3.08 20.18 -8.87
N ASP A 148 -1.82 20.35 -9.27
CA ASP A 148 -1.40 21.62 -9.83
C ASP A 148 -2.32 22.01 -11.00
N GLU A 149 -2.47 23.30 -11.22
CA GLU A 149 -3.44 23.83 -12.20
C GLU A 149 -3.20 23.27 -13.61
N THR A 150 -1.96 22.95 -13.96
CA THR A 150 -1.59 22.38 -15.26
C THR A 150 -2.09 20.93 -15.38
N THR A 151 -1.88 20.14 -14.35
CA THR A 151 -2.35 18.75 -14.27
C THR A 151 -3.88 18.70 -14.25
N ARG A 152 -4.52 19.60 -13.51
CA ARG A 152 -5.98 19.74 -13.47
C ARG A 152 -6.56 20.04 -14.85
N ARG A 153 -6.01 21.03 -15.57
CA ARG A 153 -6.45 21.36 -16.93
C ARG A 153 -6.27 20.21 -17.90
N ARG A 154 -5.16 19.48 -17.77
CA ARG A 154 -4.88 18.30 -18.61
C ARG A 154 -5.88 17.18 -18.36
N LEU A 155 -6.24 16.92 -17.09
CA LEU A 155 -7.25 15.93 -16.74
C LEU A 155 -8.64 16.33 -17.24
N VAL A 156 -9.03 17.59 -17.11
CA VAL A 156 -10.31 18.10 -17.64
C VAL A 156 -10.35 17.90 -19.17
N ALA A 157 -9.30 18.29 -19.89
CA ALA A 157 -9.24 18.09 -21.33
C ALA A 157 -9.35 16.62 -21.76
N LEU A 158 -8.72 15.68 -21.01
CA LEU A 158 -8.83 14.25 -21.27
C LEU A 158 -10.24 13.71 -20.99
N LEU A 159 -10.90 14.20 -19.95
CA LEU A 159 -12.29 13.82 -19.65
C LEU A 159 -13.26 14.33 -20.72
N ASP A 160 -13.08 15.57 -21.17
CA ASP A 160 -13.90 16.15 -22.24
C ASP A 160 -13.72 15.37 -23.57
N GLN A 161 -12.48 14.98 -23.88
CA GLN A 161 -12.20 14.14 -25.05
C GLN A 161 -12.86 12.76 -24.92
N ALA A 162 -12.73 12.09 -23.78
CA ALA A 162 -13.35 10.79 -23.54
C ALA A 162 -14.88 10.87 -23.62
N GLN A 163 -15.48 11.93 -23.12
CA GLN A 163 -16.93 12.16 -23.21
C GLN A 163 -17.36 12.34 -24.68
N ALA A 164 -16.62 13.11 -25.47
CA ALA A 164 -16.90 13.28 -26.89
C ALA A 164 -16.83 11.96 -27.68
N GLU A 165 -15.86 11.10 -27.36
CA GLU A 165 -15.73 9.76 -27.97
C GLU A 165 -16.92 8.84 -27.59
N ILE A 166 -17.38 8.89 -26.33
CA ILE A 166 -18.55 8.15 -25.88
C ILE A 166 -19.80 8.64 -26.59
N ASP A 167 -19.99 9.95 -26.72
CA ASP A 167 -21.16 10.52 -27.38
C ASP A 167 -21.17 10.19 -28.88
N ALA A 168 -20.02 10.21 -29.54
CA ALA A 168 -19.87 9.78 -30.93
C ALA A 168 -20.20 8.29 -31.11
N ALA A 169 -19.74 7.44 -30.21
CA ALA A 169 -20.05 6.01 -30.24
C ALA A 169 -21.55 5.74 -30.02
N ARG A 170 -22.19 6.48 -29.13
CA ARG A 170 -23.66 6.40 -28.92
C ARG A 170 -24.43 6.82 -30.17
N ALA A 171 -24.04 7.92 -30.80
CA ALA A 171 -24.68 8.38 -32.02
C ALA A 171 -24.60 7.35 -33.15
N LEU A 172 -23.48 6.61 -33.24
CA LEU A 172 -23.33 5.53 -34.21
C LEU A 172 -24.24 4.31 -33.90
N LEU A 173 -24.47 4.03 -32.61
CA LEU A 173 -25.35 2.94 -32.20
C LEU A 173 -26.85 3.27 -32.35
N GLU A 174 -27.21 4.54 -32.14
CA GLU A 174 -28.57 5.04 -32.24
C GLU A 174 -29.00 5.39 -33.68
N GLY A 175 -28.02 5.62 -34.56
CA GLY A 175 -28.25 5.99 -35.97
C GLY A 175 -28.27 4.85 -36.98
N ASN A 176 -28.33 3.59 -36.54
CA ASN A 176 -28.40 2.45 -37.44
C ASN A 176 -29.87 1.92 -37.47
N PRO A 177 -30.65 2.21 -38.54
CA PRO A 177 -32.00 1.68 -38.71
C PRO A 177 -32.01 0.17 -39.04
#